data_b9d0041a01d8c93d33deae63866d4570
#
_entry.id   b9d0041a01d8c93d33deae63866d4570
#
_cell.length_a   1.000
_cell.length_b   1.000
_cell.length_c   1.000
_cell.angle_alpha   90.00
_cell.angle_beta   90.00
_cell.angle_gamma   90.00
#
_symmetry.space_group_name_H-M   'P 1'
#
loop_
_entity.id
_entity.type
_entity.pdbx_description
1 polymer ?
#
loop_
_entity_poly.entity_id
_entity_poly.type
_entity_poly.pdbx_seq_one_letter_code
_entity_poly.pdbx_strand_id
1 'polypeptide(L)'
;EFRRVLFRSGIGDFYSNLHPAYADSVVYAADRKGTVKAVNADDGKEVWSVNLAEKDGWFSRKPALLSGGLTVAGGHVYVGSEKAQVYALNSSDGSIAWQTTVAGESLSRPVVSDGLVLIHTSNGQLQALNEADGLVKWTVNLDMPALSLRGESAPATAFGAAIVGGDNGRVSAVLMQQGQMIWQQRISQATGSTEIDRLSDVDTTPVIVNGVVYALAYNGNLTALDLRSGQIMWKRELGSVNDFIVEGNRIYMVDQNDRLLALSTEGGVTLWTQSDLLHRLLTAPALYNGSLVVGDSEGYMHWIDPDNGRFVAQQKVDSSGFLTDPVVADGKLLIQAKDGTLYAITR
;
A
#
# COMPACT_ATOMS: atom_id res chain seq x y z
N GLU A 1 20.10 10.81 -20.00
CA GLU A 1 19.62 9.44 -20.29
C GLU A 1 18.10 9.46 -20.32
N PHE A 2 17.53 9.06 -21.45
CA PHE A 2 16.07 9.05 -21.58
C PHE A 2 15.53 7.79 -20.90
N ARG A 3 14.68 7.98 -19.88
CA ARG A 3 13.91 6.90 -19.28
C ARG A 3 12.82 6.50 -20.25
N ARG A 4 12.75 5.21 -20.56
CA ARG A 4 11.85 4.69 -21.57
C ARG A 4 10.58 4.14 -20.90
N VAL A 5 9.41 4.60 -21.33
CA VAL A 5 8.17 3.86 -21.08
C VAL A 5 8.26 2.58 -21.92
N LEU A 6 8.39 1.43 -21.25
CA LEU A 6 8.55 0.14 -21.89
C LEU A 6 7.24 -0.28 -22.55
N PHE A 7 6.13 -0.17 -21.79
CA PHE A 7 4.79 -0.37 -22.32
C PHE A 7 3.75 0.48 -21.57
N ARG A 8 2.59 0.56 -22.19
CA ARG A 8 1.36 1.15 -21.67
C ARG A 8 0.21 0.18 -21.93
N SER A 9 -0.53 -0.23 -20.90
CA SER A 9 -1.67 -1.14 -21.00
C SER A 9 -2.87 -0.58 -20.25
N GLY A 10 -4.02 -0.44 -20.90
CA GLY A 10 -5.27 -0.04 -20.27
C GLY A 10 -5.84 -1.20 -19.44
N ILE A 11 -6.08 -0.98 -18.17
CA ILE A 11 -6.70 -1.97 -17.29
C ILE A 11 -8.22 -1.82 -17.29
N GLY A 12 -8.70 -0.58 -17.25
CA GLY A 12 -10.11 -0.22 -17.29
C GLY A 12 -10.25 1.30 -17.39
N ASP A 13 -11.46 1.78 -17.62
CA ASP A 13 -11.75 3.20 -17.81
C ASP A 13 -12.18 3.91 -16.52
N PHE A 14 -11.76 3.39 -15.35
CA PHE A 14 -12.27 3.89 -14.10
C PHE A 14 -11.14 4.26 -13.14
N TYR A 15 -11.36 5.39 -12.44
CA TYR A 15 -10.52 5.83 -11.34
C TYR A 15 -10.13 4.66 -10.43
N SER A 16 -8.85 4.45 -10.27
CA SER A 16 -8.29 3.37 -9.46
C SER A 16 -7.16 3.91 -8.59
N ASN A 17 -7.18 3.50 -7.33
CA ASN A 17 -6.09 3.63 -6.37
C ASN A 17 -5.49 2.27 -6.02
N LEU A 18 -5.63 1.31 -6.93
CA LEU A 18 -5.15 -0.06 -6.75
C LEU A 18 -3.68 -0.15 -7.19
N HIS A 19 -2.83 -0.59 -6.27
CA HIS A 19 -1.42 -0.87 -6.59
C HIS A 19 -1.31 -2.13 -7.44
N PRO A 20 -0.50 -2.12 -8.50
CA PRO A 20 -0.21 -3.34 -9.25
C PRO A 20 0.64 -4.31 -8.43
N ALA A 21 0.56 -5.60 -8.76
CA ALA A 21 1.42 -6.64 -8.23
C ALA A 21 2.27 -7.26 -9.34
N TYR A 22 3.40 -7.85 -8.99
CA TYR A 22 4.32 -8.48 -9.93
C TYR A 22 4.77 -9.84 -9.42
N ALA A 23 4.76 -10.83 -10.29
CA ALA A 23 5.44 -12.11 -10.11
C ALA A 23 5.71 -12.78 -11.46
N ASP A 24 6.82 -13.48 -11.58
CA ASP A 24 7.14 -14.37 -12.70
C ASP A 24 6.98 -13.71 -14.08
N SER A 25 7.52 -12.49 -14.26
CA SER A 25 7.42 -11.69 -15.49
C SER A 25 5.98 -11.29 -15.88
N VAL A 26 5.04 -11.34 -14.95
CA VAL A 26 3.65 -10.91 -15.14
C VAL A 26 3.31 -9.78 -14.16
N VAL A 27 2.68 -8.72 -14.67
CA VAL A 27 2.11 -7.64 -13.87
C VAL A 27 0.61 -7.85 -13.78
N TYR A 28 0.10 -7.81 -12.56
CA TYR A 28 -1.32 -7.90 -12.25
C TYR A 28 -1.83 -6.53 -11.84
N ALA A 29 -2.90 -6.08 -12.46
CA ALA A 29 -3.51 -4.80 -12.16
C ALA A 29 -5.04 -4.89 -12.22
N ALA A 30 -5.72 -3.99 -11.53
CA ALA A 30 -7.17 -4.00 -11.48
C ALA A 30 -7.76 -2.60 -11.55
N ASP A 31 -9.04 -2.51 -11.90
CA ASP A 31 -9.85 -1.33 -11.74
C ASP A 31 -10.90 -1.50 -10.63
N ARG A 32 -11.43 -0.39 -10.15
CA ARG A 32 -12.45 -0.40 -9.08
C ARG A 32 -13.76 -1.05 -9.51
N LYS A 33 -14.10 -1.08 -10.81
CA LYS A 33 -15.34 -1.72 -11.29
C LYS A 33 -15.30 -3.24 -11.21
N GLY A 34 -14.10 -3.83 -11.21
CA GLY A 34 -13.94 -5.26 -11.05
C GLY A 34 -13.12 -5.94 -12.14
N THR A 35 -12.56 -5.20 -13.11
CA THR A 35 -11.62 -5.77 -14.07
C THR A 35 -10.31 -6.07 -13.37
N VAL A 36 -9.81 -7.30 -13.53
CA VAL A 36 -8.46 -7.73 -13.15
C VAL A 36 -7.78 -8.26 -14.39
N LYS A 37 -6.56 -7.77 -14.64
CA LYS A 37 -5.75 -8.18 -15.80
C LYS A 37 -4.37 -8.64 -15.37
N ALA A 38 -3.89 -9.65 -16.07
CA ALA A 38 -2.49 -10.03 -16.09
C ALA A 38 -1.89 -9.62 -17.44
N VAL A 39 -0.77 -8.94 -17.40
CA VAL A 39 -0.02 -8.52 -18.60
C VAL A 39 1.43 -8.96 -18.49
N ASN A 40 2.02 -9.32 -19.62
CA ASN A 40 3.44 -9.63 -19.69
C ASN A 40 4.26 -8.38 -19.35
N ALA A 41 5.24 -8.52 -18.46
CA ALA A 41 6.01 -7.40 -17.94
C ALA A 41 7.01 -6.82 -18.94
N ASP A 42 7.32 -7.52 -20.03
CA ASP A 42 8.30 -7.06 -21.03
C ASP A 42 7.66 -6.28 -22.17
N ASP A 43 6.44 -6.67 -22.59
CA ASP A 43 5.80 -6.07 -23.77
C ASP A 43 4.37 -5.56 -23.52
N GLY A 44 3.83 -5.75 -22.29
CA GLY A 44 2.50 -5.28 -21.88
C GLY A 44 1.34 -6.02 -22.55
N LYS A 45 1.59 -7.15 -23.23
CA LYS A 45 0.51 -7.95 -23.81
C LYS A 45 -0.33 -8.62 -22.74
N GLU A 46 -1.62 -8.63 -22.96
CA GLU A 46 -2.58 -9.29 -22.08
C GLU A 46 -2.31 -10.80 -22.06
N VAL A 47 -2.15 -11.36 -20.86
CA VAL A 47 -2.08 -12.81 -20.62
C VAL A 47 -3.49 -13.33 -20.38
N TRP A 48 -4.22 -12.66 -19.49
CA TRP A 48 -5.64 -12.91 -19.24
C TRP A 48 -6.33 -11.65 -18.68
N SER A 49 -7.65 -11.63 -18.79
CA SER A 49 -8.51 -10.60 -18.22
C SER A 49 -9.80 -11.19 -17.72
N VAL A 50 -10.20 -10.84 -16.49
CA VAL A 50 -11.46 -11.27 -15.88
C VAL A 50 -12.21 -10.07 -15.33
N ASN A 51 -13.51 -10.21 -15.12
CA ASN A 51 -14.33 -9.18 -14.52
C ASN A 51 -15.14 -9.75 -13.36
N LEU A 52 -14.85 -9.28 -12.15
CA LEU A 52 -15.47 -9.72 -10.89
C LEU A 52 -16.79 -8.99 -10.58
N ALA A 53 -17.23 -8.05 -11.43
CA ALA A 53 -18.51 -7.39 -11.29
C ALA A 53 -19.67 -8.38 -11.46
N GLU A 54 -20.61 -8.38 -10.53
CA GLU A 54 -21.80 -9.24 -10.55
C GLU A 54 -22.71 -8.88 -11.72
N LYS A 55 -23.30 -9.90 -12.38
CA LYS A 55 -24.32 -9.66 -13.38
C LYS A 55 -25.58 -9.13 -12.72
N ASP A 56 -26.09 -7.99 -13.20
CA ASP A 56 -27.33 -7.37 -12.75
C ASP A 56 -28.29 -7.24 -13.95
N GLY A 57 -29.04 -8.31 -14.19
CA GLY A 57 -29.87 -8.40 -15.37
C GLY A 57 -29.09 -8.77 -16.65
N TRP A 58 -29.71 -8.52 -17.83
CA TRP A 58 -29.15 -8.96 -19.11
C TRP A 58 -28.03 -8.06 -19.65
N PHE A 59 -28.04 -6.77 -19.31
CA PHE A 59 -27.13 -5.76 -19.90
C PHE A 59 -26.33 -4.94 -18.89
N SER A 60 -26.51 -5.17 -17.59
CA SER A 60 -25.84 -4.41 -16.55
C SER A 60 -25.00 -5.28 -15.61
N ARG A 61 -23.98 -4.66 -14.99
CA ARG A 61 -23.16 -5.27 -13.95
C ARG A 61 -23.08 -4.34 -12.73
N LYS A 62 -23.19 -4.90 -11.56
CA LYS A 62 -22.88 -4.20 -10.30
C LYS A 62 -21.37 -4.21 -10.09
N PRO A 63 -20.71 -3.03 -10.00
CA PRO A 63 -19.27 -2.98 -9.79
C PRO A 63 -18.83 -3.80 -8.58
N ALA A 64 -17.70 -4.47 -8.67
CA ALA A 64 -17.11 -5.20 -7.54
C ALA A 64 -16.57 -4.27 -6.44
N LEU A 65 -16.27 -3.00 -6.79
CA LEU A 65 -15.66 -2.00 -5.93
C LEU A 65 -14.34 -2.50 -5.33
N LEU A 66 -13.45 -3.00 -6.20
CA LEU A 66 -12.13 -3.45 -5.78
C LEU A 66 -11.33 -2.30 -5.17
N SER A 67 -10.53 -2.58 -4.16
CA SER A 67 -9.81 -1.58 -3.37
C SER A 67 -8.54 -2.13 -2.74
N GLY A 68 -7.68 -1.24 -2.26
CA GLY A 68 -6.50 -1.53 -1.45
C GLY A 68 -5.26 -1.98 -2.23
N GLY A 69 -5.43 -2.60 -3.38
CA GLY A 69 -4.32 -3.13 -4.19
C GLY A 69 -4.32 -4.63 -4.31
N LEU A 70 -3.39 -5.14 -5.12
CA LEU A 70 -3.25 -6.56 -5.39
C LEU A 70 -2.02 -7.12 -4.68
N THR A 71 -2.11 -8.40 -4.34
CA THR A 71 -0.97 -9.18 -3.89
C THR A 71 -0.93 -10.48 -4.68
N VAL A 72 0.25 -10.89 -5.12
CA VAL A 72 0.45 -12.16 -5.80
C VAL A 72 1.38 -13.04 -4.98
N ALA A 73 0.92 -14.23 -4.63
CA ALA A 73 1.67 -15.22 -3.85
C ALA A 73 1.06 -16.61 -4.04
N GLY A 74 1.88 -17.65 -3.90
CA GLY A 74 1.39 -19.04 -3.90
C GLY A 74 0.60 -19.45 -5.14
N GLY A 75 0.85 -18.83 -6.31
CA GLY A 75 0.09 -19.08 -7.54
C GLY A 75 -1.28 -18.39 -7.59
N HIS A 76 -1.56 -17.48 -6.68
CA HIS A 76 -2.83 -16.73 -6.64
C HIS A 76 -2.60 -15.22 -6.65
N VAL A 77 -3.60 -14.50 -7.15
CA VAL A 77 -3.73 -13.05 -7.07
C VAL A 77 -4.86 -12.73 -6.10
N TYR A 78 -4.55 -11.97 -5.05
CA TYR A 78 -5.49 -11.58 -4.01
C TYR A 78 -5.88 -10.13 -4.17
N VAL A 79 -7.17 -9.82 -4.04
CA VAL A 79 -7.69 -8.45 -4.05
C VAL A 79 -8.90 -8.32 -3.14
N GLY A 80 -8.96 -7.21 -2.41
CA GLY A 80 -10.07 -6.84 -1.55
C GLY A 80 -11.11 -5.97 -2.26
N SER A 81 -12.20 -5.67 -1.56
CA SER A 81 -13.31 -4.88 -2.08
C SER A 81 -13.96 -4.05 -0.98
N GLU A 82 -14.49 -2.88 -1.34
CA GLU A 82 -15.36 -2.05 -0.48
C GLU A 82 -16.72 -2.72 -0.19
N LYS A 83 -17.02 -3.85 -0.82
CA LYS A 83 -18.19 -4.69 -0.53
C LYS A 83 -17.91 -5.82 0.44
N ALA A 84 -16.85 -5.69 1.23
CA ALA A 84 -16.43 -6.72 2.18
C ALA A 84 -16.19 -8.10 1.52
N GLN A 85 -15.68 -8.13 0.29
CA GLN A 85 -15.30 -9.34 -0.41
C GLN A 85 -13.78 -9.39 -0.58
N VAL A 86 -13.22 -10.58 -0.42
CA VAL A 86 -11.84 -10.89 -0.78
C VAL A 86 -11.86 -12.01 -1.80
N TYR A 87 -11.13 -11.82 -2.88
CA TYR A 87 -11.01 -12.77 -3.97
C TYR A 87 -9.59 -13.32 -4.02
N ALA A 88 -9.46 -14.62 -4.24
CA ALA A 88 -8.23 -15.27 -4.70
C ALA A 88 -8.47 -15.79 -6.11
N LEU A 89 -7.67 -15.33 -7.06
CA LEU A 89 -7.72 -15.73 -8.45
C LEU A 89 -6.49 -16.56 -8.77
N ASN A 90 -6.63 -17.61 -9.57
CA ASN A 90 -5.48 -18.34 -10.10
C ASN A 90 -4.63 -17.39 -10.96
N SER A 91 -3.34 -17.27 -10.67
CA SER A 91 -2.44 -16.37 -11.39
C SER A 91 -2.25 -16.75 -12.86
N SER A 92 -2.49 -18.03 -13.20
CA SER A 92 -2.31 -18.56 -14.57
C SER A 92 -3.41 -18.18 -15.55
N ASP A 93 -4.68 -18.03 -15.09
CA ASP A 93 -5.82 -17.82 -15.96
C ASP A 93 -6.90 -16.85 -15.44
N GLY A 94 -6.71 -16.34 -14.20
CA GLY A 94 -7.65 -15.41 -13.56
C GLY A 94 -8.95 -16.06 -13.05
N SER A 95 -9.11 -17.37 -13.11
CA SER A 95 -10.27 -18.04 -12.55
C SER A 95 -10.32 -17.90 -11.02
N ILE A 96 -11.53 -17.75 -10.45
CA ILE A 96 -11.70 -17.60 -9.00
C ILE A 96 -11.38 -18.95 -8.34
N ALA A 97 -10.32 -18.97 -7.50
CA ALA A 97 -10.00 -20.11 -6.65
C ALA A 97 -10.94 -20.14 -5.44
N TRP A 98 -11.12 -19.00 -4.77
CA TRP A 98 -12.09 -18.81 -3.71
C TRP A 98 -12.48 -17.33 -3.56
N GLN A 99 -13.61 -17.11 -2.91
CA GLN A 99 -14.15 -15.80 -2.55
C GLN A 99 -14.69 -15.86 -1.13
N THR A 100 -14.37 -14.89 -0.29
CA THR A 100 -14.79 -14.85 1.11
C THR A 100 -15.36 -13.50 1.47
N THR A 101 -16.47 -13.50 2.22
CA THR A 101 -16.99 -12.29 2.85
C THR A 101 -16.25 -12.04 4.16
N VAL A 102 -15.66 -10.84 4.28
CA VAL A 102 -14.94 -10.38 5.47
C VAL A 102 -15.80 -9.42 6.29
N ALA A 103 -15.31 -8.99 7.45
CA ALA A 103 -16.11 -8.25 8.43
C ALA A 103 -16.45 -6.81 8.02
N GLY A 104 -15.70 -6.21 7.10
CA GLY A 104 -15.88 -4.84 6.62
C GLY A 104 -15.18 -4.59 5.30
N GLU A 105 -15.20 -3.35 4.82
CA GLU A 105 -14.50 -2.96 3.60
C GLU A 105 -13.00 -3.32 3.73
N SER A 106 -12.43 -3.91 2.69
CA SER A 106 -10.98 -4.17 2.59
C SER A 106 -10.34 -3.02 1.83
N LEU A 107 -9.77 -2.05 2.52
CA LEU A 107 -9.21 -0.83 1.94
C LEU A 107 -7.68 -0.88 1.78
N SER A 108 -7.02 -1.83 2.44
CA SER A 108 -5.60 -2.14 2.25
C SER A 108 -5.41 -3.40 1.41
N ARG A 109 -4.21 -3.55 0.85
CA ARG A 109 -3.87 -4.77 0.11
C ARG A 109 -3.87 -5.99 1.04
N PRO A 110 -4.37 -7.14 0.60
CA PRO A 110 -4.19 -8.41 1.31
C PRO A 110 -2.70 -8.74 1.50
N VAL A 111 -2.33 -9.31 2.64
CA VAL A 111 -0.94 -9.72 2.91
C VAL A 111 -0.88 -11.22 3.11
N VAL A 112 -0.05 -11.90 2.33
CA VAL A 112 0.10 -13.36 2.37
C VAL A 112 1.38 -13.73 3.13
N SER A 113 1.25 -14.54 4.17
CA SER A 113 2.39 -15.04 4.95
C SER A 113 2.01 -16.31 5.71
N ASP A 114 2.91 -17.28 5.73
CA ASP A 114 2.78 -18.53 6.51
C ASP A 114 1.46 -19.30 6.32
N GLY A 115 0.97 -19.35 5.06
CA GLY A 115 -0.28 -20.03 4.69
C GLY A 115 -1.56 -19.27 5.09
N LEU A 116 -1.44 -17.99 5.40
CA LEU A 116 -2.54 -17.10 5.76
C LEU A 116 -2.61 -15.89 4.82
N VAL A 117 -3.84 -15.43 4.59
CA VAL A 117 -4.13 -14.14 3.96
C VAL A 117 -4.67 -13.21 5.03
N LEU A 118 -3.91 -12.18 5.36
CA LEU A 118 -4.26 -11.18 6.37
C LEU A 118 -5.02 -10.03 5.71
N ILE A 119 -6.16 -9.67 6.29
CA ILE A 119 -7.03 -8.58 5.83
C ILE A 119 -7.30 -7.65 7.00
N HIS A 120 -6.96 -6.38 6.83
CA HIS A 120 -7.40 -5.31 7.74
C HIS A 120 -8.63 -4.64 7.16
N THR A 121 -9.69 -4.50 7.93
CA THR A 121 -10.99 -4.02 7.47
C THR A 121 -11.38 -2.71 8.12
N SER A 122 -12.14 -1.88 7.42
CA SER A 122 -12.57 -0.53 7.82
C SER A 122 -13.38 -0.43 9.12
N ASN A 123 -13.78 -1.56 9.69
CA ASN A 123 -14.42 -1.62 11.01
C ASN A 123 -13.43 -2.01 12.12
N GLY A 124 -12.12 -1.86 11.89
CA GLY A 124 -11.06 -2.12 12.85
C GLY A 124 -10.84 -3.59 13.17
N GLN A 125 -11.07 -4.48 12.21
CA GLN A 125 -10.79 -5.90 12.40
C GLN A 125 -9.61 -6.35 11.55
N LEU A 126 -8.67 -7.04 12.18
CA LEU A 126 -7.66 -7.82 11.49
C LEU A 126 -8.14 -9.27 11.42
N GLN A 127 -8.33 -9.78 10.22
CA GLN A 127 -8.75 -11.15 9.96
C GLN A 127 -7.66 -11.94 9.26
N ALA A 128 -7.48 -13.20 9.63
CA ALA A 128 -6.67 -14.15 8.88
C ALA A 128 -7.56 -15.18 8.22
N LEU A 129 -7.38 -15.34 6.92
CA LEU A 129 -8.02 -16.37 6.12
C LEU A 129 -6.99 -17.46 5.82
N ASN A 130 -7.42 -18.72 5.73
CA ASN A 130 -6.54 -19.76 5.19
C ASN A 130 -6.25 -19.48 3.72
N GLU A 131 -5.00 -19.52 3.34
CA GLU A 131 -4.57 -19.28 1.95
C GLU A 131 -5.20 -20.27 0.96
N ALA A 132 -5.39 -21.52 1.38
CA ALA A 132 -5.86 -22.60 0.50
C ALA A 132 -7.34 -22.51 0.13
N ASP A 133 -8.20 -22.05 1.03
CA ASP A 133 -9.66 -22.14 0.88
C ASP A 133 -10.41 -20.85 1.24
N GLY A 134 -9.71 -19.83 1.73
CA GLY A 134 -10.29 -18.56 2.14
C GLY A 134 -11.13 -18.58 3.42
N LEU A 135 -11.16 -19.69 4.16
CA LEU A 135 -11.92 -19.76 5.41
C LEU A 135 -11.28 -18.88 6.50
N VAL A 136 -12.11 -18.12 7.21
CA VAL A 136 -11.65 -17.28 8.32
C VAL A 136 -11.12 -18.16 9.44
N LYS A 137 -9.85 -18.02 9.77
CA LYS A 137 -9.17 -18.76 10.84
C LYS A 137 -9.32 -18.06 12.18
N TRP A 138 -9.14 -16.74 12.20
CA TRP A 138 -9.33 -15.90 13.39
C TRP A 138 -9.65 -14.46 13.02
N THR A 139 -10.18 -13.73 13.98
CA THR A 139 -10.47 -12.30 13.91
C THR A 139 -9.99 -11.63 15.19
N VAL A 140 -9.27 -10.53 15.06
CA VAL A 140 -8.83 -9.66 16.16
C VAL A 140 -9.50 -8.30 15.99
N ASN A 141 -10.17 -7.82 17.04
CA ASN A 141 -10.72 -6.48 17.06
C ASN A 141 -9.63 -5.50 17.52
N LEU A 142 -9.43 -4.46 16.72
CA LEU A 142 -8.64 -3.29 17.07
C LEU A 142 -9.61 -2.19 17.50
N ASP A 143 -9.21 -1.40 18.49
CA ASP A 143 -10.07 -0.31 18.98
C ASP A 143 -10.25 0.75 17.87
N MET A 144 -11.48 1.19 17.64
CA MET A 144 -11.84 2.21 16.65
C MET A 144 -12.21 3.53 17.31
N PRO A 145 -11.78 4.69 16.80
CA PRO A 145 -12.28 5.99 17.19
C PRO A 145 -13.67 6.24 16.58
N ALA A 146 -14.34 7.31 17.04
CA ALA A 146 -15.63 7.71 16.46
C ALA A 146 -15.51 8.30 15.04
N LEU A 147 -14.34 8.79 14.68
CA LEU A 147 -14.02 9.33 13.35
C LEU A 147 -12.60 8.90 12.96
N SER A 148 -12.45 8.36 11.76
CA SER A 148 -11.18 8.00 11.15
C SER A 148 -11.09 8.50 9.71
N LEU A 149 -9.89 8.52 9.16
CA LEU A 149 -9.67 8.69 7.73
C LEU A 149 -10.22 7.48 6.97
N ARG A 150 -10.42 7.63 5.66
CA ARG A 150 -10.73 6.50 4.79
C ARG A 150 -9.42 5.90 4.25
N GLY A 151 -8.81 5.09 5.03
CA GLY A 151 -7.60 4.36 4.73
C GLY A 151 -7.50 3.15 5.64
N GLU A 152 -6.56 2.27 5.40
CA GLU A 152 -6.27 1.14 6.28
C GLU A 152 -4.81 0.74 6.12
N SER A 153 -4.11 0.60 7.23
CA SER A 153 -2.77 0.04 7.26
C SER A 153 -2.77 -1.40 6.74
N ALA A 154 -1.97 -1.70 5.73
CA ALA A 154 -1.69 -3.09 5.41
C ALA A 154 -0.80 -3.69 6.50
N PRO A 155 -1.04 -4.95 6.94
CA PRO A 155 -0.16 -5.59 7.91
C PRO A 155 1.25 -5.79 7.36
N ALA A 156 2.26 -5.58 8.20
CA ALA A 156 3.63 -6.03 7.94
C ALA A 156 3.90 -7.32 8.72
N THR A 157 4.59 -8.29 8.13
CA THR A 157 4.82 -9.59 8.78
C THR A 157 6.30 -9.85 9.01
N ALA A 158 6.65 -10.32 10.21
CA ALA A 158 7.99 -10.79 10.55
C ALA A 158 7.95 -11.76 11.73
N PHE A 159 8.78 -12.80 11.69
CA PHE A 159 8.98 -13.75 12.78
C PHE A 159 7.68 -14.32 13.38
N GLY A 160 6.69 -14.61 12.54
CA GLY A 160 5.41 -15.16 12.97
C GLY A 160 4.44 -14.14 13.59
N ALA A 161 4.76 -12.85 13.54
CA ALA A 161 3.89 -11.76 13.97
C ALA A 161 3.40 -10.92 12.77
N ALA A 162 2.17 -10.42 12.87
CA ALA A 162 1.62 -9.39 12.03
C ALA A 162 1.60 -8.06 12.81
N ILE A 163 2.17 -7.02 12.23
CA ILE A 163 2.20 -5.67 12.80
C ILE A 163 1.27 -4.80 11.96
N VAL A 164 0.33 -4.12 12.60
CA VAL A 164 -0.69 -3.32 11.91
C VAL A 164 -0.92 -2.00 12.63
N GLY A 165 -1.09 -0.93 11.87
CA GLY A 165 -1.57 0.36 12.38
C GLY A 165 -3.07 0.33 12.59
N GLY A 166 -3.58 1.16 13.48
CA GLY A 166 -5.01 1.33 13.70
C GLY A 166 -5.39 2.80 13.79
N ASP A 167 -6.65 3.08 13.53
CA ASP A 167 -7.22 4.44 13.45
C ASP A 167 -7.20 5.19 14.80
N ASN A 168 -6.90 4.50 15.89
CA ASN A 168 -6.81 5.07 17.23
C ASN A 168 -5.41 5.55 17.62
N GLY A 169 -4.49 5.68 16.65
CA GLY A 169 -3.11 6.07 16.88
C GLY A 169 -2.23 5.00 17.52
N ARG A 170 -2.63 3.73 17.38
CA ARG A 170 -1.90 2.59 17.94
C ARG A 170 -1.31 1.71 16.85
N VAL A 171 -0.22 1.06 17.19
CA VAL A 171 0.35 -0.05 16.43
C VAL A 171 0.19 -1.32 17.26
N SER A 172 -0.28 -2.37 16.64
CA SER A 172 -0.57 -3.65 17.28
C SER A 172 0.28 -4.76 16.67
N ALA A 173 0.80 -5.64 17.50
CA ALA A 173 1.45 -6.89 17.08
C ALA A 173 0.58 -8.08 17.46
N VAL A 174 0.30 -8.94 16.49
CA VAL A 174 -0.57 -10.10 16.64
C VAL A 174 0.19 -11.35 16.21
N LEU A 175 0.12 -12.40 17.00
CA LEU A 175 0.69 -13.69 16.65
C LEU A 175 -0.12 -14.33 15.51
N MET A 176 0.49 -14.48 14.32
CA MET A 176 -0.23 -14.79 13.08
C MET A 176 -1.01 -16.10 13.12
N GLN A 177 -0.45 -17.15 13.74
CA GLN A 177 -1.11 -18.46 13.72
C GLN A 177 -2.32 -18.55 14.65
N GLN A 178 -2.38 -17.75 15.72
CA GLN A 178 -3.42 -17.81 16.75
C GLN A 178 -4.33 -16.57 16.82
N GLY A 179 -3.95 -15.44 16.21
CA GLY A 179 -4.67 -14.18 16.37
C GLY A 179 -4.55 -13.58 17.79
N GLN A 180 -3.52 -13.97 18.55
CA GLN A 180 -3.32 -13.45 19.88
C GLN A 180 -2.53 -12.15 19.86
N MET A 181 -3.04 -11.10 20.54
CA MET A 181 -2.32 -9.85 20.73
C MET A 181 -1.03 -10.10 21.53
N ILE A 182 0.11 -9.69 20.96
CA ILE A 182 1.43 -9.75 21.62
C ILE A 182 1.66 -8.47 22.42
N TRP A 183 1.53 -7.34 21.73
CA TRP A 183 1.59 -6.00 22.31
C TRP A 183 0.78 -5.01 21.49
N GLN A 184 0.42 -3.90 22.12
CA GLN A 184 -0.18 -2.75 21.48
C GLN A 184 0.44 -1.48 22.05
N GLN A 185 0.94 -0.60 21.18
CA GLN A 185 1.63 0.62 21.57
C GLN A 185 0.98 1.85 20.92
N ARG A 186 0.70 2.87 21.72
CA ARG A 186 0.22 4.17 21.21
C ARG A 186 1.40 4.99 20.69
N ILE A 187 1.38 5.37 19.42
CA ILE A 187 2.39 6.21 18.76
C ILE A 187 1.89 7.61 18.47
N SER A 188 0.58 7.80 18.33
CA SER A 188 -0.05 9.09 18.15
C SER A 188 -1.19 9.26 19.15
N GLN A 189 -1.48 10.49 19.49
CA GLN A 189 -2.58 10.84 20.40
C GLN A 189 -3.39 11.96 19.76
N ALA A 190 -4.71 11.79 19.75
CA ALA A 190 -5.62 12.82 19.30
C ALA A 190 -5.40 14.11 20.10
N THR A 191 -4.96 15.16 19.44
CA THR A 191 -4.72 16.50 20.00
C THR A 191 -5.35 17.55 19.11
N GLY A 192 -5.89 18.60 19.67
CA GLY A 192 -6.51 19.67 18.91
C GLY A 192 -7.93 19.99 19.33
N SER A 193 -8.46 21.07 18.79
CA SER A 193 -9.78 21.61 19.15
C SER A 193 -10.90 21.13 18.24
N THR A 194 -10.60 20.72 17.03
CA THR A 194 -11.58 20.19 16.05
C THR A 194 -11.49 18.68 15.94
N GLU A 195 -12.54 18.03 15.44
CA GLU A 195 -12.53 16.59 15.17
C GLU A 195 -11.45 16.20 14.15
N ILE A 196 -11.18 17.06 13.14
CA ILE A 196 -10.15 16.83 12.14
C ILE A 196 -8.75 16.89 12.76
N ASP A 197 -8.50 17.84 13.67
CA ASP A 197 -7.22 17.92 14.38
C ASP A 197 -6.94 16.70 15.24
N ARG A 198 -8.01 15.97 15.64
CA ARG A 198 -7.93 14.78 16.49
C ARG A 198 -7.72 13.48 15.73
N LEU A 199 -7.75 13.49 14.39
CA LEU A 199 -7.42 12.32 13.61
C LEU A 199 -5.97 11.91 13.91
N SER A 200 -5.78 10.65 14.27
CA SER A 200 -4.46 10.14 14.67
C SER A 200 -4.14 8.78 14.03
N ASP A 201 -4.81 8.51 12.91
CA ASP A 201 -4.82 7.24 12.22
C ASP A 201 -3.41 6.81 11.78
N VAL A 202 -3.12 5.53 11.91
CA VAL A 202 -1.88 4.90 11.45
C VAL A 202 -2.24 4.07 10.21
N ASP A 203 -2.49 4.75 9.09
CA ASP A 203 -2.92 4.13 7.84
C ASP A 203 -1.74 3.62 7.00
N THR A 204 -0.54 4.10 7.28
CA THR A 204 0.65 3.66 6.56
C THR A 204 1.01 2.21 6.93
N THR A 205 1.52 1.48 5.96
CA THR A 205 2.06 0.14 6.17
C THR A 205 3.31 0.21 7.06
N PRO A 206 3.36 -0.45 8.22
CA PRO A 206 4.57 -0.49 9.05
C PRO A 206 5.73 -1.13 8.28
N VAL A 207 6.94 -0.63 8.48
CA VAL A 207 8.16 -1.19 7.87
C VAL A 207 9.00 -1.85 8.95
N ILE A 208 9.39 -3.10 8.74
CA ILE A 208 10.16 -3.88 9.71
C ILE A 208 11.56 -4.13 9.16
N VAL A 209 12.57 -3.59 9.83
CA VAL A 209 13.99 -3.75 9.45
C VAL A 209 14.81 -4.03 10.70
N ASN A 210 15.61 -5.08 10.69
CA ASN A 210 16.57 -5.44 11.76
C ASN A 210 15.95 -5.46 13.18
N GLY A 211 14.71 -5.95 13.32
CA GLY A 211 14.04 -6.01 14.62
C GLY A 211 13.45 -4.70 15.11
N VAL A 212 13.43 -3.67 14.27
CA VAL A 212 12.77 -2.38 14.52
C VAL A 212 11.54 -2.25 13.64
N VAL A 213 10.43 -1.83 14.22
CA VAL A 213 9.20 -1.46 13.53
C VAL A 213 9.16 0.05 13.38
N TYR A 214 9.10 0.53 12.16
CA TYR A 214 8.84 1.93 11.85
C TYR A 214 7.37 2.08 11.51
N ALA A 215 6.67 3.01 12.16
CA ALA A 215 5.26 3.30 11.93
C ALA A 215 5.02 4.80 11.88
N LEU A 216 4.13 5.24 11.03
CA LEU A 216 3.87 6.65 10.74
C LEU A 216 2.37 6.92 10.86
N ALA A 217 2.01 7.89 11.69
CA ALA A 217 0.63 8.33 11.87
C ALA A 217 0.32 9.60 11.07
N TYR A 218 -0.93 9.83 10.74
CA TYR A 218 -1.42 11.03 10.03
C TYR A 218 -1.00 12.31 10.77
N ASN A 219 -1.77 12.79 11.72
CA ASN A 219 -1.42 13.96 12.55
C ASN A 219 -0.58 13.54 13.75
N GLY A 220 0.56 12.91 13.53
CA GLY A 220 1.24 12.26 14.64
C GLY A 220 2.74 12.21 14.52
N ASN A 221 3.24 11.02 14.69
CA ASN A 221 4.66 10.77 14.78
C ASN A 221 5.08 9.66 13.81
N LEU A 222 6.27 9.84 13.24
CA LEU A 222 7.10 8.73 12.81
C LEU A 222 7.77 8.15 14.06
N THR A 223 7.56 6.86 14.29
CA THR A 223 7.98 6.19 15.53
C THR A 223 8.75 4.91 15.20
N ALA A 224 9.88 4.70 15.85
CA ALA A 224 10.58 3.43 15.84
C ALA A 224 10.29 2.68 17.14
N LEU A 225 9.91 1.40 16.99
CA LEU A 225 9.53 0.51 18.08
C LEU A 225 10.40 -0.74 18.04
N ASP A 226 10.74 -1.28 19.20
CA ASP A 226 11.31 -2.62 19.29
C ASP A 226 10.26 -3.66 18.89
N LEU A 227 10.57 -4.50 17.93
CA LEU A 227 9.62 -5.47 17.33
C LEU A 227 9.08 -6.47 18.38
N ARG A 228 9.89 -6.88 19.35
CA ARG A 228 9.52 -7.91 20.32
C ARG A 228 8.66 -7.39 21.46
N SER A 229 8.96 -6.19 21.94
CA SER A 229 8.33 -5.60 23.13
C SER A 229 7.31 -4.50 22.81
N GLY A 230 7.34 -3.92 21.61
CA GLY A 230 6.56 -2.74 21.26
C GLY A 230 7.03 -1.45 21.95
N GLN A 231 8.18 -1.47 22.64
CA GLN A 231 8.69 -0.28 23.31
C GLN A 231 9.16 0.76 22.28
N ILE A 232 8.81 2.02 22.53
CA ILE A 232 9.24 3.14 21.70
C ILE A 232 10.75 3.35 21.92
N MET A 233 11.52 3.27 20.86
CA MET A 233 12.94 3.57 20.82
C MET A 233 13.16 5.08 20.62
N TRP A 234 12.44 5.65 19.66
CA TRP A 234 12.38 7.09 19.41
C TRP A 234 11.11 7.45 18.64
N LYS A 235 10.76 8.73 18.64
CA LYS A 235 9.66 9.28 17.84
C LYS A 235 9.98 10.70 17.37
N ARG A 236 9.44 11.07 16.21
CA ARG A 236 9.53 12.39 15.59
C ARG A 236 8.17 12.89 15.22
N GLU A 237 7.86 14.12 15.52
CA GLU A 237 6.63 14.80 15.10
C GLU A 237 6.68 15.07 13.59
N LEU A 238 6.19 14.12 12.84
CA LEU A 238 6.07 14.09 11.39
C LEU A 238 4.89 13.22 11.06
N GLY A 239 3.98 13.68 10.20
CA GLY A 239 2.78 12.96 9.79
C GLY A 239 2.70 12.76 8.28
N SER A 240 2.07 11.68 7.86
CA SER A 240 1.74 11.39 6.48
C SER A 240 0.60 10.36 6.39
N VAL A 241 -0.03 10.30 5.22
CA VAL A 241 -0.93 9.22 4.80
C VAL A 241 -0.25 8.30 3.78
N ASN A 242 0.88 8.73 3.22
CA ASN A 242 1.61 7.95 2.22
C ASN A 242 2.54 6.96 2.90
N ASP A 243 2.66 5.78 2.34
CA ASP A 243 3.67 4.81 2.74
C ASP A 243 5.08 5.41 2.62
N PHE A 244 6.03 4.80 3.27
CA PHE A 244 7.43 5.22 3.31
C PHE A 244 8.34 4.00 3.14
N ILE A 245 9.59 4.26 2.83
CA ILE A 245 10.59 3.19 2.69
C ILE A 245 11.74 3.38 3.66
N VAL A 246 12.32 2.26 4.10
CA VAL A 246 13.54 2.21 4.90
C VAL A 246 14.59 1.46 4.12
N GLU A 247 15.69 2.13 3.81
CA GLU A 247 16.80 1.55 3.06
C GLU A 247 18.13 1.86 3.75
N GLY A 248 18.85 0.82 4.14
CA GLY A 248 20.08 0.96 4.92
C GLY A 248 19.81 1.67 6.27
N ASN A 249 20.45 2.82 6.45
CA ASN A 249 20.30 3.68 7.64
C ASN A 249 19.40 4.90 7.39
N ARG A 250 18.58 4.88 6.34
CA ARG A 250 17.72 6.01 5.95
C ARG A 250 16.26 5.61 5.84
N ILE A 251 15.41 6.57 6.18
CA ILE A 251 13.97 6.53 5.98
C ILE A 251 13.64 7.61 4.96
N TYR A 252 12.90 7.26 3.90
CA TYR A 252 12.43 8.22 2.92
C TYR A 252 10.91 8.27 2.97
N MET A 253 10.35 9.47 3.10
CA MET A 253 8.91 9.70 3.22
C MET A 253 8.50 11.01 2.55
N VAL A 254 7.23 11.08 2.16
CA VAL A 254 6.55 12.32 1.78
C VAL A 254 5.67 12.75 2.95
N ASP A 255 5.81 13.98 3.42
CA ASP A 255 4.96 14.51 4.49
C ASP A 255 3.63 15.09 3.96
N GLN A 256 2.77 15.53 4.88
CA GLN A 256 1.45 16.11 4.57
C GLN A 256 1.50 17.36 3.69
N ASN A 257 2.65 17.99 3.52
CA ASN A 257 2.85 19.19 2.68
C ASN A 257 3.52 18.86 1.35
N ASP A 258 3.62 17.59 0.98
CA ASP A 258 4.34 17.12 -0.21
C ASP A 258 5.85 17.43 -0.17
N ARG A 259 6.45 17.52 1.02
CA ARG A 259 7.91 17.55 1.16
C ARG A 259 8.43 16.11 1.16
N LEU A 260 9.39 15.84 0.30
CA LEU A 260 10.14 14.58 0.36
C LEU A 260 11.31 14.74 1.32
N LEU A 261 11.39 13.85 2.30
CA LEU A 261 12.40 13.88 3.36
C LEU A 261 13.24 12.60 3.36
N ALA A 262 14.52 12.76 3.68
CA ALA A 262 15.35 11.67 4.15
C ALA A 262 15.67 11.86 5.63
N LEU A 263 15.46 10.82 6.41
CA LEU A 263 15.71 10.81 7.84
C LEU A 263 16.69 9.67 8.17
N SER A 264 17.45 9.83 9.25
CA SER A 264 18.26 8.75 9.79
C SER A 264 17.36 7.73 10.51
N THR A 265 17.65 6.44 10.39
CA THR A 265 17.05 5.40 11.23
C THR A 265 17.44 5.53 12.71
N GLU A 266 18.54 6.24 13.01
CA GLU A 266 18.98 6.57 14.36
C GLU A 266 18.36 7.89 14.81
N GLY A 267 17.24 7.81 15.55
CA GLY A 267 16.57 8.97 16.15
C GLY A 267 15.73 9.81 15.18
N GLY A 268 15.57 9.41 13.91
CA GLY A 268 14.75 10.12 12.94
C GLY A 268 15.25 11.52 12.57
N VAL A 269 16.56 11.78 12.66
CA VAL A 269 17.15 13.08 12.33
C VAL A 269 17.01 13.35 10.83
N THR A 270 16.51 14.54 10.46
CA THR A 270 16.39 14.95 9.07
C THR A 270 17.77 15.14 8.45
N LEU A 271 18.06 14.41 7.38
CA LEU A 271 19.29 14.48 6.61
C LEU A 271 19.19 15.53 5.50
N TRP A 272 18.07 15.53 4.79
CA TRP A 272 17.73 16.55 3.80
C TRP A 272 16.20 16.64 3.61
N THR A 273 15.74 17.74 3.03
CA THR A 273 14.35 18.00 2.66
C THR A 273 14.30 18.58 1.26
N GLN A 274 13.45 18.00 0.40
CA GLN A 274 13.13 18.53 -0.93
C GLN A 274 11.73 19.15 -0.89
N SER A 275 11.62 20.45 -1.18
CA SER A 275 10.39 21.23 -1.07
C SER A 275 9.89 21.82 -2.39
N ASP A 276 10.54 21.52 -3.52
CA ASP A 276 10.13 22.07 -4.82
C ASP A 276 8.89 21.39 -5.42
N LEU A 277 8.37 20.34 -4.75
CA LEU A 277 7.18 19.57 -5.16
C LEU A 277 5.96 19.85 -4.28
N LEU A 278 5.96 20.93 -3.49
CA LEU A 278 4.83 21.29 -2.62
C LEU A 278 3.51 21.34 -3.39
N HIS A 279 2.44 20.83 -2.78
CA HIS A 279 1.06 20.83 -3.28
C HIS A 279 0.84 20.05 -4.60
N ARG A 280 1.72 19.10 -4.91
CA ARG A 280 1.57 18.26 -6.11
C ARG A 280 0.85 16.93 -5.85
N LEU A 281 0.48 16.64 -4.61
CA LEU A 281 -0.13 15.39 -4.16
C LEU A 281 0.75 14.20 -4.61
N LEU A 282 1.90 14.09 -3.96
CA LEU A 282 2.92 13.09 -4.27
C LEU A 282 2.44 11.70 -3.82
N THR A 283 2.87 10.68 -4.55
CA THR A 283 2.81 9.28 -4.12
C THR A 283 3.88 8.99 -3.07
N ALA A 284 3.82 7.83 -2.42
CA ALA A 284 4.94 7.35 -1.63
C ALA A 284 6.21 7.20 -2.50
N PRO A 285 7.41 7.33 -1.91
CA PRO A 285 8.66 7.15 -2.64
C PRO A 285 8.95 5.66 -2.90
N ALA A 286 9.56 5.37 -4.04
CA ALA A 286 10.18 4.09 -4.34
C ALA A 286 11.66 4.28 -4.68
N LEU A 287 12.50 3.33 -4.34
CA LEU A 287 13.93 3.35 -4.72
C LEU A 287 14.13 2.53 -5.99
N TYR A 288 14.50 3.20 -7.08
CA TYR A 288 14.67 2.59 -8.38
C TYR A 288 15.98 3.02 -9.04
N ASN A 289 16.83 2.05 -9.36
CA ASN A 289 18.14 2.27 -10.02
C ASN A 289 18.96 3.39 -9.39
N GLY A 290 19.03 3.40 -8.03
CA GLY A 290 19.80 4.36 -7.26
C GLY A 290 19.19 5.76 -7.17
N SER A 291 17.94 5.95 -7.58
CA SER A 291 17.19 7.19 -7.40
C SER A 291 15.90 6.93 -6.62
N LEU A 292 15.49 7.89 -5.80
CA LEU A 292 14.13 7.93 -5.29
C LEU A 292 13.20 8.38 -6.41
N VAL A 293 12.04 7.74 -6.52
CA VAL A 293 11.04 8.07 -7.52
C VAL A 293 9.70 8.32 -6.83
N VAL A 294 9.06 9.44 -7.16
CA VAL A 294 7.69 9.77 -6.75
C VAL A 294 6.88 10.16 -7.97
N GLY A 295 5.62 9.80 -8.01
CA GLY A 295 4.63 10.30 -8.96
C GLY A 295 3.86 11.48 -8.39
N ASP A 296 3.20 12.26 -9.23
CA ASP A 296 2.33 13.35 -8.79
C ASP A 296 0.95 13.34 -9.44
N SER A 297 0.05 14.15 -8.90
CA SER A 297 -1.34 14.23 -9.37
C SER A 297 -1.50 14.83 -10.77
N GLU A 298 -0.47 15.44 -11.31
CA GLU A 298 -0.43 15.95 -12.67
C GLU A 298 0.17 14.96 -13.68
N GLY A 299 0.68 13.79 -13.20
CA GLY A 299 1.19 12.70 -14.01
C GLY A 299 2.66 12.83 -14.40
N TYR A 300 3.40 13.60 -13.62
CA TYR A 300 4.85 13.58 -13.71
C TYR A 300 5.42 12.51 -12.78
N MET A 301 6.51 11.91 -13.20
CA MET A 301 7.42 11.13 -12.38
C MET A 301 8.68 11.96 -12.14
N HIS A 302 9.13 11.99 -10.88
CA HIS A 302 10.30 12.74 -10.43
C HIS A 302 11.35 11.77 -9.90
N TRP A 303 12.57 11.89 -10.40
CA TRP A 303 13.74 11.13 -9.92
C TRP A 303 14.62 12.05 -9.11
N ILE A 304 14.94 11.62 -7.90
CA ILE A 304 15.61 12.42 -6.89
C ILE A 304 16.80 11.64 -6.35
N ASP A 305 17.93 12.31 -6.19
CA ASP A 305 19.13 11.75 -5.60
C ASP A 305 18.88 11.42 -4.12
N PRO A 306 19.02 10.16 -3.69
CA PRO A 306 18.74 9.75 -2.32
C PRO A 306 19.73 10.31 -1.31
N ASP A 307 20.93 10.77 -1.73
CA ASP A 307 21.94 11.27 -0.83
C ASP A 307 21.75 12.73 -0.44
N ASN A 308 21.19 13.54 -1.34
CA ASN A 308 21.11 14.99 -1.15
C ASN A 308 19.76 15.64 -1.51
N GLY A 309 18.77 14.86 -1.98
CA GLY A 309 17.42 15.34 -2.33
C GLY A 309 17.33 16.16 -3.61
N ARG A 310 18.36 16.22 -4.46
CA ARG A 310 18.35 16.99 -5.71
C ARG A 310 17.65 16.24 -6.82
N PHE A 311 17.01 17.00 -7.72
CA PHE A 311 16.42 16.41 -8.92
C PHE A 311 17.49 15.80 -9.81
N VAL A 312 17.27 14.54 -10.20
CA VAL A 312 18.03 13.82 -11.23
C VAL A 312 17.34 13.94 -12.57
N ALA A 313 16.01 13.77 -12.58
CA ALA A 313 15.18 13.93 -13.77
C ALA A 313 13.70 14.11 -13.41
N GLN A 314 12.94 14.54 -14.42
CA GLN A 314 11.50 14.68 -14.38
C GLN A 314 10.94 14.27 -15.75
N GLN A 315 9.81 13.56 -15.76
CA GLN A 315 9.17 13.14 -17.00
C GLN A 315 7.65 13.18 -16.85
N LYS A 316 6.96 13.79 -17.80
CA LYS A 316 5.52 13.66 -17.96
C LYS A 316 5.23 12.28 -18.54
N VAL A 317 4.51 11.45 -17.81
CA VAL A 317 4.20 10.07 -18.20
C VAL A 317 2.72 9.93 -18.56
N ASP A 318 1.84 10.54 -17.78
CA ASP A 318 0.39 10.44 -17.93
C ASP A 318 -0.29 11.81 -17.86
N SER A 319 -1.52 11.93 -18.36
CA SER A 319 -2.31 13.15 -18.30
C SER A 319 -3.34 13.15 -17.16
N SER A 320 -3.73 11.98 -16.67
CA SER A 320 -4.71 11.83 -15.59
C SER A 320 -4.10 11.96 -14.20
N GLY A 321 -2.77 11.70 -14.07
CA GLY A 321 -2.03 11.77 -12.83
C GLY A 321 -1.93 10.43 -12.09
N PHE A 322 -1.14 10.43 -11.02
CA PHE A 322 -0.89 9.27 -10.17
C PHE A 322 -1.45 9.48 -8.76
N LEU A 323 -1.95 8.41 -8.16
CA LEU A 323 -2.34 8.32 -6.75
C LEU A 323 -1.81 7.04 -6.09
N THR A 324 -1.43 6.07 -6.92
CA THR A 324 -0.87 4.80 -6.44
C THR A 324 0.64 4.91 -6.37
N ASP A 325 1.24 4.21 -5.42
CA ASP A 325 2.68 4.21 -5.25
C ASP A 325 3.36 3.42 -6.36
N PRO A 326 4.55 3.86 -6.79
CA PRO A 326 5.35 3.10 -7.74
C PRO A 326 5.81 1.77 -7.13
N VAL A 327 5.75 0.70 -7.91
CA VAL A 327 6.22 -0.63 -7.53
C VAL A 327 7.47 -0.96 -8.33
N VAL A 328 8.57 -1.30 -7.63
CA VAL A 328 9.82 -1.71 -8.27
C VAL A 328 9.89 -3.23 -8.31
N ALA A 329 9.97 -3.79 -9.50
CA ALA A 329 10.07 -5.22 -9.70
C ALA A 329 10.87 -5.55 -10.97
N ASP A 330 11.78 -6.50 -10.88
CA ASP A 330 12.58 -7.02 -12.00
C ASP A 330 13.22 -5.92 -12.87
N GLY A 331 13.84 -4.93 -12.23
CA GLY A 331 14.50 -3.82 -12.91
C GLY A 331 13.55 -2.85 -13.64
N LYS A 332 12.25 -2.93 -13.37
CA LYS A 332 11.21 -2.06 -13.91
C LYS A 332 10.54 -1.26 -12.79
N LEU A 333 10.08 -0.08 -13.12
CA LEU A 333 9.21 0.75 -12.29
C LEU A 333 7.79 0.64 -12.84
N LEU A 334 6.89 0.07 -12.07
CA LEU A 334 5.49 -0.13 -12.42
C LEU A 334 4.63 0.90 -11.70
N ILE A 335 3.71 1.55 -12.41
CA ILE A 335 2.77 2.48 -11.81
C ILE A 335 1.45 2.50 -12.59
N GLN A 336 0.34 2.61 -11.88
CA GLN A 336 -0.99 2.75 -12.48
C GLN A 336 -1.48 4.19 -12.36
N ALA A 337 -1.88 4.80 -13.48
CA ALA A 337 -2.46 6.13 -13.50
C ALA A 337 -3.94 6.13 -13.07
N LYS A 338 -4.47 7.31 -12.74
CA LYS A 338 -5.86 7.47 -12.30
C LYS A 338 -6.89 6.97 -13.31
N ASP A 339 -6.58 7.05 -14.60
CA ASP A 339 -7.45 6.56 -15.67
C ASP A 339 -7.37 5.02 -15.87
N GLY A 340 -6.65 4.32 -14.99
CA GLY A 340 -6.46 2.87 -15.07
C GLY A 340 -5.34 2.44 -16.02
N THR A 341 -4.57 3.35 -16.62
CA THR A 341 -3.44 2.98 -17.47
C THR A 341 -2.27 2.50 -16.63
N LEU A 342 -1.79 1.30 -16.91
CA LEU A 342 -0.58 0.72 -16.31
C LEU A 342 0.65 1.06 -17.15
N TYR A 343 1.68 1.56 -16.51
CA TYR A 343 2.98 1.86 -17.12
C TYR A 343 4.07 0.97 -16.54
N ALA A 344 4.95 0.49 -17.40
CA ALA A 344 6.26 -0.03 -17.01
C ALA A 344 7.33 0.91 -17.55
N ILE A 345 8.20 1.38 -16.68
CA ILE A 345 9.26 2.33 -17.00
C ILE A 345 10.61 1.65 -16.75
N THR A 346 11.52 1.75 -17.71
CA THR A 346 12.88 1.28 -17.60
C THR A 346 13.86 2.45 -17.75
N ARG A 347 15.09 2.24 -17.32
CA ARG A 347 16.17 3.21 -17.49
C ARG A 347 16.71 3.18 -18.91
#